data_9628a8c6f3ab106e61afe91987c1018e
#
_entry.id   9628a8c6f3ab106e61afe91987c1018e
#
_cell.length_a   1.000
_cell.length_b   1.000
_cell.length_c   1.000
_cell.angle_alpha   90.00
_cell.angle_beta   90.00
_cell.angle_gamma   90.00
#
_symmetry.space_group_name_H-M   'P 1'
#
loop_
_entity.id
_entity.type
_entity.pdbx_description
1 polymer ?
#
loop_
_entity_poly.entity_id
_entity_poly.type
_entity_poly.pdbx_seq_one_letter_code
_entity_poly.pdbx_strand_id
1 'polypeptide(L)'
;ALVTLLKGFKHVGLPISTGASYGLAALFGLLTMGIGALMVARIQLDPAADREFHFANVEKVFAVLMMITACSMAFAHGSNDVANAIGPVAAVVSVVQSGGNVTQQSGLPLWIILIGAVGIVFGLAVLGHKVMATVGSGITALTPSHGFAATLAAAGTVVLASGTGLPISTTHTLVGAVLGVGLARGIAAINLQIVRTI
;
A
#
# COMPACT_ATOMS: atom_id res chain seq x y z
N ALA A 1 4.01 -7.07 -4.63
CA ALA A 1 3.59 -7.99 -5.72
C ALA A 1 4.02 -9.44 -5.43
N LEU A 2 5.33 -9.76 -5.30
CA LEU A 2 5.78 -11.15 -5.14
C LEU A 2 5.16 -11.83 -3.91
N VAL A 3 5.27 -11.22 -2.74
CA VAL A 3 4.76 -11.78 -1.47
C VAL A 3 3.24 -11.90 -1.50
N THR A 4 2.56 -10.94 -2.09
CA THR A 4 1.09 -10.91 -2.19
C THR A 4 0.59 -11.95 -3.19
N LEU A 5 1.29 -12.14 -4.31
CA LEU A 5 0.98 -13.19 -5.27
C LEU A 5 1.23 -14.58 -4.68
N LEU A 6 2.38 -14.78 -4.03
CA LEU A 6 2.72 -16.07 -3.39
C LEU A 6 1.72 -16.47 -2.30
N LYS A 7 1.34 -15.52 -1.42
CA LYS A 7 0.35 -15.77 -0.36
C LYS A 7 -1.08 -15.85 -0.90
N GLY A 8 -1.45 -14.95 -1.83
CA GLY A 8 -2.79 -14.92 -2.41
C GLY A 8 -3.13 -16.18 -3.19
N PHE A 9 -2.27 -16.63 -4.09
CA PHE A 9 -2.51 -17.83 -4.89
C PHE A 9 -2.49 -19.12 -4.05
N LYS A 10 -1.68 -19.18 -2.99
CA LYS A 10 -1.68 -20.30 -2.07
C LYS A 10 -3.02 -20.44 -1.31
N HIS A 11 -3.70 -19.33 -1.04
CA HIS A 11 -5.01 -19.32 -0.37
C HIS A 11 -6.17 -19.62 -1.33
N VAL A 12 -6.02 -19.36 -2.63
CA VAL A 12 -7.03 -19.68 -3.66
C VAL A 12 -6.93 -21.15 -4.13
N GLY A 13 -5.99 -21.92 -3.57
CA GLY A 13 -5.85 -23.34 -3.89
C GLY A 13 -5.29 -23.64 -5.28
N LEU A 14 -4.70 -22.65 -5.95
CA LEU A 14 -4.00 -22.85 -7.22
C LEU A 14 -2.60 -23.42 -6.94
N PRO A 15 -2.27 -24.62 -7.44
CA PRO A 15 -0.96 -25.24 -7.24
C PRO A 15 0.08 -24.57 -8.14
N ILE A 16 0.43 -23.32 -7.84
CA ILE A 16 1.48 -22.61 -8.57
C ILE A 16 2.82 -22.94 -7.93
N SER A 17 3.74 -23.48 -8.70
CA SER A 17 5.09 -23.76 -8.22
C SER A 17 5.79 -22.47 -7.80
N THR A 18 6.68 -22.56 -6.81
CA THR A 18 7.44 -21.41 -6.32
C THR A 18 8.19 -20.70 -7.46
N GLY A 19 8.72 -21.48 -8.43
CA GLY A 19 9.40 -20.94 -9.62
C GLY A 19 8.45 -20.13 -10.52
N ALA A 20 7.23 -20.61 -10.76
CA ALA A 20 6.23 -19.88 -11.56
C ALA A 20 5.79 -18.58 -10.89
N SER A 21 5.71 -18.56 -9.55
CA SER A 21 5.40 -17.34 -8.79
C SER A 21 6.49 -16.27 -8.89
N TYR A 22 7.77 -16.68 -8.87
CA TYR A 22 8.89 -15.77 -9.14
C TYR A 22 8.88 -15.25 -10.58
N GLY A 23 8.58 -16.12 -11.55
CA GLY A 23 8.44 -15.74 -12.96
C GLY A 23 7.32 -14.72 -13.19
N LEU A 24 6.14 -14.95 -12.61
CA LEU A 24 5.02 -14.00 -12.67
C LEU A 24 5.38 -12.66 -12.02
N ALA A 25 6.02 -12.68 -10.86
CA ALA A 25 6.42 -11.44 -10.19
C ALA A 25 7.46 -10.65 -11.00
N ALA A 26 8.41 -11.32 -11.63
CA ALA A 26 9.39 -10.70 -12.53
C ALA A 26 8.68 -10.10 -13.77
N LEU A 27 7.73 -10.82 -14.36
CA LEU A 27 6.94 -10.35 -15.49
C LEU A 27 6.15 -9.08 -15.12
N PHE A 28 5.42 -9.08 -14.01
CA PHE A 28 4.70 -7.90 -13.52
C PHE A 28 5.65 -6.74 -13.19
N GLY A 29 6.82 -7.02 -12.62
CA GLY A 29 7.86 -6.02 -12.37
C GLY A 29 8.36 -5.38 -13.66
N LEU A 30 8.66 -6.18 -14.68
CA LEU A 30 9.10 -5.69 -15.99
C LEU A 30 8.01 -4.90 -16.72
N LEU A 31 6.75 -5.36 -16.66
CA LEU A 31 5.62 -4.64 -17.23
C LEU A 31 5.41 -3.28 -16.57
N THR A 32 5.43 -3.22 -15.23
CA THR A 32 5.29 -1.94 -14.51
C THR A 32 6.47 -1.00 -14.78
N MET A 33 7.69 -1.53 -14.88
CA MET A 33 8.88 -0.76 -15.26
C MET A 33 8.76 -0.24 -16.69
N GLY A 34 8.32 -1.07 -17.65
CA GLY A 34 8.11 -0.66 -19.04
C GLY A 34 7.04 0.43 -19.17
N ILE A 35 5.89 0.24 -18.51
CA ILE A 35 4.80 1.26 -18.49
C ILE A 35 5.32 2.57 -17.87
N GLY A 36 6.00 2.50 -16.73
CA GLY A 36 6.56 3.67 -16.07
C GLY A 36 7.58 4.40 -16.93
N ALA A 37 8.48 3.66 -17.61
CA ALA A 37 9.46 4.24 -18.53
C ALA A 37 8.77 4.94 -19.72
N LEU A 38 7.73 4.32 -20.30
CA LEU A 38 6.95 4.92 -21.38
C LEU A 38 6.20 6.19 -20.92
N MET A 39 5.65 6.17 -19.71
CA MET A 39 4.97 7.35 -19.14
C MET A 39 5.96 8.49 -18.91
N VAL A 40 7.13 8.19 -18.33
CA VAL A 40 8.19 9.19 -18.10
C VAL A 40 8.72 9.75 -19.43
N ALA A 41 8.92 8.87 -20.44
CA ALA A 41 9.40 9.29 -21.77
C ALA A 41 8.42 10.23 -22.50
N ARG A 42 7.12 10.20 -22.15
CA ARG A 42 6.10 11.09 -22.72
C ARG A 42 5.98 12.44 -22.01
N ILE A 43 6.69 12.64 -20.91
CA ILE A 43 6.65 13.91 -20.16
C ILE A 43 7.35 14.99 -21.00
N GLN A 44 6.62 16.03 -21.35
CA GLN A 44 7.20 17.21 -21.96
C GLN A 44 7.87 18.07 -20.88
N LEU A 45 9.19 18.15 -20.95
CA LEU A 45 9.99 18.99 -20.08
C LEU A 45 9.97 20.42 -20.63
N ASP A 46 9.60 21.36 -19.78
CA ASP A 46 9.60 22.78 -20.11
C ASP A 46 10.78 23.47 -19.41
N PRO A 47 11.81 23.90 -20.18
CA PRO A 47 12.97 24.59 -19.60
C PRO A 47 12.62 25.94 -18.92
N ALA A 48 11.48 26.54 -19.28
CA ALA A 48 11.04 27.78 -18.67
C ALA A 48 10.42 27.55 -17.28
N ALA A 49 9.76 26.43 -17.08
CA ALA A 49 9.11 26.08 -15.80
C ALA A 49 10.11 25.98 -14.65
N ASP A 50 11.34 25.50 -14.89
CA ASP A 50 12.37 25.38 -13.83
C ASP A 50 12.98 26.76 -13.45
N ARG A 51 12.77 27.82 -14.25
CA ARG A 51 13.16 29.18 -13.88
C ARG A 51 12.18 29.81 -12.90
N GLU A 52 10.91 29.46 -13.00
CA GLU A 52 9.84 30.00 -12.17
C GLU A 52 9.68 29.19 -10.86
N PHE A 53 9.75 27.86 -10.97
CA PHE A 53 9.69 26.93 -9.82
C PHE A 53 10.85 25.95 -9.90
N HIS A 54 11.83 26.08 -8.99
CA HIS A 54 12.95 25.17 -8.89
C HIS A 54 12.45 23.70 -8.83
N PHE A 55 12.95 22.85 -9.74
CA PHE A 55 12.61 21.42 -9.87
C PHE A 55 11.21 21.08 -10.41
N ALA A 56 10.51 22.01 -11.08
CA ALA A 56 9.17 21.71 -11.62
C ALA A 56 9.15 20.49 -12.56
N ASN A 57 10.17 20.32 -13.40
CA ASN A 57 10.30 19.17 -14.29
C ASN A 57 10.62 17.87 -13.54
N VAL A 58 11.41 17.94 -12.49
CA VAL A 58 11.71 16.80 -11.61
C VAL A 58 10.43 16.31 -10.92
N GLU A 59 9.61 17.22 -10.42
CA GLU A 59 8.33 16.90 -9.79
C GLU A 59 7.34 16.24 -10.76
N LYS A 60 7.35 16.60 -12.06
CA LYS A 60 6.54 15.91 -13.08
C LYS A 60 6.95 14.44 -13.24
N VAL A 61 8.26 14.15 -13.23
CA VAL A 61 8.76 12.76 -13.28
C VAL A 61 8.36 12.02 -12.00
N PHE A 62 8.55 12.63 -10.84
CA PHE A 62 8.16 12.02 -9.57
C PHE A 62 6.64 11.82 -9.44
N ALA A 63 5.80 12.61 -10.09
CA ALA A 63 4.36 12.40 -10.12
C ALA A 63 3.99 11.04 -10.74
N VAL A 64 4.67 10.64 -11.83
CA VAL A 64 4.48 9.31 -12.43
C VAL A 64 4.97 8.21 -11.50
N LEU A 65 6.15 8.36 -10.92
CA LEU A 65 6.71 7.39 -9.97
C LEU A 65 5.84 7.26 -8.72
N MET A 66 5.34 8.38 -8.19
CA MET A 66 4.41 8.42 -7.07
C MET A 66 3.11 7.66 -7.38
N MET A 67 2.55 7.80 -8.59
CA MET A 67 1.36 7.06 -9.00
C MET A 67 1.60 5.55 -8.97
N ILE A 68 2.74 5.07 -9.46
CA ILE A 68 3.12 3.66 -9.45
C ILE A 68 3.28 3.15 -8.01
N THR A 69 3.98 3.91 -7.15
CA THR A 69 4.15 3.52 -5.73
C THR A 69 2.86 3.59 -4.94
N ALA A 70 1.98 4.56 -5.23
CA ALA A 70 0.66 4.66 -4.62
C ALA A 70 -0.23 3.46 -5.00
N CYS A 71 -0.25 3.03 -6.25
CA CYS A 71 -0.93 1.80 -6.66
C CYS A 71 -0.36 0.57 -5.97
N SER A 72 0.96 0.48 -5.85
CA SER A 72 1.62 -0.62 -5.14
C SER A 72 1.29 -0.62 -3.65
N MET A 73 1.25 0.56 -3.03
CA MET A 73 0.84 0.72 -1.63
C MET A 73 -0.64 0.36 -1.44
N ALA A 74 -1.53 0.82 -2.31
CA ALA A 74 -2.96 0.48 -2.24
C ALA A 74 -3.19 -1.04 -2.29
N PHE A 75 -2.45 -1.75 -3.14
CA PHE A 75 -2.51 -3.20 -3.23
C PHE A 75 -1.97 -3.88 -1.96
N ALA A 76 -0.82 -3.42 -1.45
CA ALA A 76 -0.24 -3.95 -0.21
C ALA A 76 -1.15 -3.70 1.00
N HIS A 77 -1.72 -2.50 1.10
CA HIS A 77 -2.68 -2.07 2.10
C HIS A 77 -3.93 -2.97 2.09
N GLY A 78 -4.63 -3.05 0.95
CA GLY A 78 -5.84 -3.87 0.85
C GLY A 78 -5.60 -5.33 1.22
N SER A 79 -4.49 -5.91 0.76
CA SER A 79 -4.12 -7.29 1.10
C SER A 79 -3.85 -7.48 2.61
N ASN A 80 -3.19 -6.53 3.26
CA ASN A 80 -2.88 -6.61 4.69
C ASN A 80 -4.14 -6.38 5.54
N ASP A 81 -4.93 -5.37 5.21
CA ASP A 81 -6.10 -4.99 6.03
C ASP A 81 -7.25 -6.01 5.89
N VAL A 82 -7.44 -6.57 4.69
CA VAL A 82 -8.35 -7.72 4.53
C VAL A 82 -7.90 -8.86 5.44
N ALA A 83 -6.63 -9.21 5.48
CA ALA A 83 -6.12 -10.30 6.33
C ALA A 83 -6.32 -10.00 7.82
N ASN A 84 -6.04 -8.76 8.25
CA ASN A 84 -6.20 -8.35 9.66
C ASN A 84 -7.68 -8.34 10.10
N ALA A 85 -8.59 -7.92 9.22
CA ALA A 85 -10.03 -7.90 9.52
C ALA A 85 -10.65 -9.31 9.53
N ILE A 86 -10.24 -10.16 8.59
CA ILE A 86 -10.86 -11.48 8.40
C ILE A 86 -10.24 -12.56 9.29
N GLY A 87 -8.98 -12.41 9.69
CA GLY A 87 -8.28 -13.40 10.50
C GLY A 87 -9.06 -13.81 11.74
N PRO A 88 -9.50 -12.87 12.59
CA PRO A 88 -10.32 -13.17 13.75
C PRO A 88 -11.67 -13.85 13.40
N VAL A 89 -12.33 -13.38 12.35
CA VAL A 89 -13.61 -13.96 11.88
C VAL A 89 -13.43 -15.39 11.43
N ALA A 90 -12.39 -15.66 10.65
CA ALA A 90 -12.07 -17.01 10.18
C ALA A 90 -11.74 -17.95 11.36
N ALA A 91 -11.03 -17.45 12.37
CA ALA A 91 -10.75 -18.22 13.57
C ALA A 91 -12.04 -18.61 14.31
N VAL A 92 -12.96 -17.67 14.52
CA VAL A 92 -14.25 -17.93 15.15
C VAL A 92 -15.06 -18.97 14.36
N VAL A 93 -15.17 -18.78 13.04
CA VAL A 93 -15.90 -19.71 12.17
C VAL A 93 -15.29 -21.12 12.22
N SER A 94 -13.96 -21.22 12.22
CA SER A 94 -13.25 -22.50 12.34
C SER A 94 -13.55 -23.21 13.65
N VAL A 95 -13.53 -22.49 14.78
CA VAL A 95 -13.84 -23.04 16.11
C VAL A 95 -15.30 -23.54 16.17
N VAL A 96 -16.25 -22.76 15.63
CA VAL A 96 -17.67 -23.16 15.59
C VAL A 96 -17.86 -24.40 14.72
N GLN A 97 -17.24 -24.46 13.56
CA GLN A 97 -17.36 -25.60 12.65
C GLN A 97 -16.68 -26.87 13.18
N SER A 98 -15.61 -26.74 13.97
CA SER A 98 -14.90 -27.87 14.57
C SER A 98 -15.48 -28.36 15.91
N GLY A 99 -16.63 -27.79 16.34
CA GLY A 99 -17.24 -28.16 17.61
C GLY A 99 -16.43 -27.74 18.86
N GLY A 100 -15.68 -26.64 18.78
CA GLY A 100 -14.90 -26.10 19.88
C GLY A 100 -13.39 -26.41 19.83
N ASN A 101 -12.92 -27.13 18.83
CA ASN A 101 -11.50 -27.44 18.69
C ASN A 101 -10.75 -26.23 18.06
N VAL A 102 -9.70 -25.78 18.75
CA VAL A 102 -8.82 -24.70 18.24
C VAL A 102 -7.71 -25.33 17.41
N THR A 103 -7.74 -25.11 16.08
CA THR A 103 -6.67 -25.54 15.18
C THR A 103 -5.72 -24.38 14.91
N GLN A 104 -4.40 -24.66 14.87
CA GLN A 104 -3.37 -23.63 14.58
C GLN A 104 -3.47 -23.06 13.14
N GLN A 105 -4.10 -23.77 12.23
CA GLN A 105 -4.34 -23.34 10.85
C GLN A 105 -5.80 -23.62 10.51
N SER A 106 -6.60 -22.57 10.41
CA SER A 106 -7.93 -22.63 9.87
C SER A 106 -7.92 -22.33 8.37
N GLY A 107 -8.65 -23.14 7.59
CA GLY A 107 -8.92 -22.80 6.19
C GLY A 107 -9.70 -21.47 6.12
N LEU A 108 -9.34 -20.61 5.17
CA LEU A 108 -10.06 -19.35 4.91
C LEU A 108 -11.10 -19.59 3.82
N PRO A 109 -12.40 -19.73 4.15
CA PRO A 109 -13.44 -19.84 3.14
C PRO A 109 -13.51 -18.57 2.30
N LEU A 110 -13.68 -18.71 0.98
CA LEU A 110 -13.68 -17.60 0.03
C LEU A 110 -14.75 -16.55 0.38
N TRP A 111 -15.91 -16.97 0.88
CA TRP A 111 -17.00 -16.05 1.24
C TRP A 111 -16.60 -15.06 2.36
N ILE A 112 -15.78 -15.50 3.32
CA ILE A 112 -15.28 -14.62 4.40
C ILE A 112 -14.36 -13.55 3.80
N ILE A 113 -13.47 -13.95 2.89
CA ILE A 113 -12.58 -13.02 2.18
C ILE A 113 -13.40 -11.98 1.40
N LEU A 114 -14.43 -12.43 0.70
CA LEU A 114 -15.30 -11.53 -0.08
C LEU A 114 -16.04 -10.53 0.80
N ILE A 115 -16.58 -10.95 1.95
CA ILE A 115 -17.24 -10.03 2.90
C ILE A 115 -16.26 -8.97 3.38
N GLY A 116 -15.05 -9.36 3.79
CA GLY A 116 -14.02 -8.40 4.22
C GLY A 116 -13.63 -7.43 3.11
N ALA A 117 -13.42 -7.92 1.89
CA ALA A 117 -13.09 -7.10 0.74
C ALA A 117 -14.20 -6.09 0.41
N VAL A 118 -15.46 -6.53 0.38
CA VAL A 118 -16.61 -5.64 0.15
C VAL A 118 -16.74 -4.58 1.25
N GLY A 119 -16.53 -4.96 2.51
CA GLY A 119 -16.55 -4.02 3.64
C GLY A 119 -15.49 -2.93 3.50
N ILE A 120 -14.26 -3.29 3.12
CA ILE A 120 -13.17 -2.31 2.89
C ILE A 120 -13.49 -1.40 1.71
N VAL A 121 -13.97 -1.93 0.59
CA VAL A 121 -14.36 -1.13 -0.59
C VAL A 121 -15.46 -0.15 -0.23
N PHE A 122 -16.48 -0.59 0.50
CA PHE A 122 -17.57 0.26 0.96
C PHE A 122 -17.07 1.38 1.90
N GLY A 123 -16.26 1.03 2.91
CA GLY A 123 -15.67 2.01 3.82
C GLY A 123 -14.81 3.05 3.08
N LEU A 124 -14.02 2.61 2.11
CA LEU A 124 -13.20 3.48 1.28
C LEU A 124 -14.04 4.40 0.38
N ALA A 125 -15.11 3.90 -0.21
CA ALA A 125 -16.02 4.69 -1.05
C ALA A 125 -16.71 5.81 -0.24
N VAL A 126 -17.09 5.53 1.01
CA VAL A 126 -17.85 6.48 1.85
C VAL A 126 -16.91 7.48 2.55
N LEU A 127 -15.80 7.03 3.13
CA LEU A 127 -14.95 7.84 4.01
C LEU A 127 -13.53 8.09 3.48
N GLY A 128 -13.10 7.39 2.43
CA GLY A 128 -11.73 7.43 1.94
C GLY A 128 -11.27 8.84 1.55
N HIS A 129 -12.14 9.67 0.99
CA HIS A 129 -11.80 11.06 0.63
C HIS A 129 -11.39 11.90 1.85
N LYS A 130 -11.98 11.66 3.03
CA LYS A 130 -11.62 12.37 4.27
C LYS A 130 -10.25 11.94 4.77
N VAL A 131 -9.98 10.62 4.73
CA VAL A 131 -8.68 10.06 5.13
C VAL A 131 -7.58 10.57 4.21
N MET A 132 -7.82 10.57 2.89
CA MET A 132 -6.85 11.10 1.92
C MET A 132 -6.53 12.57 2.13
N ALA A 133 -7.53 13.40 2.44
CA ALA A 133 -7.32 14.82 2.74
C ALA A 133 -6.47 15.01 4.00
N THR A 134 -6.75 14.26 5.06
CA THR A 134 -6.01 14.35 6.33
C THR A 134 -4.54 13.93 6.18
N VAL A 135 -4.29 12.79 5.55
CA VAL A 135 -2.93 12.25 5.40
C VAL A 135 -2.15 13.01 4.32
N GLY A 136 -2.79 13.37 3.21
CA GLY A 136 -2.13 13.95 2.05
C GLY A 136 -1.75 15.43 2.20
N SER A 137 -2.53 16.20 2.97
CA SER A 137 -2.29 17.64 3.13
C SER A 137 -2.26 18.11 4.58
N GLY A 138 -2.82 17.32 5.50
CA GLY A 138 -2.96 17.73 6.89
C GLY A 138 -1.68 17.63 7.71
N ILE A 139 -0.87 16.58 7.51
CA ILE A 139 0.34 16.31 8.31
C ILE A 139 1.51 17.20 7.85
N THR A 140 1.77 17.21 6.56
CA THR A 140 2.79 18.05 5.90
C THR A 140 2.42 18.26 4.44
N ALA A 141 2.81 19.40 3.86
CA ALA A 141 2.60 19.65 2.43
C ALA A 141 3.49 18.69 1.61
N LEU A 142 2.88 17.72 0.93
CA LEU A 142 3.59 16.75 0.11
C LEU A 142 3.64 17.22 -1.34
N THR A 143 4.85 17.34 -1.88
CA THR A 143 5.06 17.39 -3.32
C THR A 143 5.07 15.97 -3.89
N PRO A 144 4.99 15.76 -5.21
CA PRO A 144 5.07 14.42 -5.80
C PRO A 144 6.31 13.62 -5.38
N SER A 145 7.49 14.26 -5.29
CA SER A 145 8.71 13.60 -4.83
C SER A 145 8.63 13.15 -3.38
N HIS A 146 8.08 13.97 -2.50
CA HIS A 146 7.84 13.63 -1.10
C HIS A 146 6.79 12.52 -0.94
N GLY A 147 5.72 12.57 -1.73
CA GLY A 147 4.69 11.54 -1.77
C GLY A 147 5.24 10.21 -2.27
N PHE A 148 6.11 10.24 -3.29
CA PHE A 148 6.84 9.06 -3.75
C PHE A 148 7.67 8.43 -2.64
N ALA A 149 8.49 9.21 -1.94
CA ALA A 149 9.32 8.72 -0.84
C ALA A 149 8.49 8.10 0.29
N ALA A 150 7.40 8.78 0.69
CA ALA A 150 6.50 8.29 1.74
C ALA A 150 5.80 6.99 1.34
N THR A 151 5.22 6.93 0.13
CA THR A 151 4.51 5.72 -0.34
C THR A 151 5.45 4.55 -0.58
N LEU A 152 6.67 4.80 -1.07
CA LEU A 152 7.69 3.77 -1.26
C LEU A 152 8.13 3.17 0.08
N ALA A 153 8.41 4.02 1.07
CA ALA A 153 8.80 3.59 2.42
C ALA A 153 7.68 2.79 3.09
N ALA A 154 6.44 3.29 3.03
CA ALA A 154 5.29 2.61 3.60
C ALA A 154 5.03 1.26 2.92
N ALA A 155 5.00 1.21 1.58
CA ALA A 155 4.80 -0.03 0.83
C ALA A 155 5.91 -1.06 1.12
N GLY A 156 7.17 -0.63 1.19
CA GLY A 156 8.29 -1.48 1.55
C GLY A 156 8.12 -2.09 2.95
N THR A 157 7.79 -1.28 3.94
CA THR A 157 7.56 -1.73 5.31
C THR A 157 6.40 -2.72 5.40
N VAL A 158 5.25 -2.42 4.74
CA VAL A 158 4.09 -3.32 4.72
C VAL A 158 4.43 -4.66 4.07
N VAL A 159 5.14 -4.64 2.94
CA VAL A 159 5.54 -5.88 2.24
C VAL A 159 6.49 -6.72 3.09
N LEU A 160 7.48 -6.11 3.73
CA LEU A 160 8.42 -6.80 4.60
C LEU A 160 7.72 -7.41 5.83
N ALA A 161 6.89 -6.65 6.52
CA ALA A 161 6.11 -7.14 7.66
C ALA A 161 5.15 -8.26 7.27
N SER A 162 4.42 -8.11 6.17
CA SER A 162 3.55 -9.17 5.63
C SER A 162 4.34 -10.42 5.22
N GLY A 163 5.58 -10.24 4.72
CA GLY A 163 6.48 -11.34 4.36
C GLY A 163 6.91 -12.17 5.57
N THR A 164 7.17 -11.51 6.69
CA THR A 164 7.58 -12.14 7.96
C THR A 164 6.39 -12.62 8.81
N GLY A 165 5.15 -12.32 8.41
CA GLY A 165 3.94 -12.70 9.14
C GLY A 165 3.63 -11.78 10.33
N LEU A 166 4.29 -10.63 10.44
CA LEU A 166 4.01 -9.65 11.47
C LEU A 166 2.75 -8.85 11.13
N PRO A 167 1.71 -8.85 11.99
CA PRO A 167 0.55 -8.00 11.81
C PRO A 167 0.94 -6.55 12.07
N ILE A 168 0.69 -5.67 11.11
CA ILE A 168 0.96 -4.24 11.24
C ILE A 168 -0.24 -3.42 10.81
N SER A 169 -0.33 -2.21 11.33
CA SER A 169 -1.28 -1.20 10.85
C SER A 169 -0.68 -0.46 9.66
N THR A 170 -1.28 -0.63 8.50
CA THR A 170 -0.89 0.06 7.27
C THR A 170 -1.06 1.57 7.37
N THR A 171 -2.12 2.02 8.07
CA THR A 171 -2.36 3.45 8.32
C THR A 171 -1.26 4.07 9.17
N HIS A 172 -0.88 3.44 10.29
CA HIS A 172 0.23 3.94 11.12
C HIS A 172 1.57 3.92 10.37
N THR A 173 1.80 2.90 9.54
CA THR A 173 3.00 2.82 8.70
C THR A 173 3.06 3.97 7.70
N LEU A 174 1.94 4.30 7.05
CA LEU A 174 1.87 5.42 6.11
C LEU A 174 2.06 6.76 6.82
N VAL A 175 1.39 6.97 7.94
CA VAL A 175 1.55 8.20 8.77
C VAL A 175 3.00 8.34 9.23
N GLY A 176 3.63 7.26 9.69
CA GLY A 176 5.04 7.25 10.06
C GLY A 176 5.97 7.60 8.89
N ALA A 177 5.69 7.11 7.69
CA ALA A 177 6.46 7.44 6.51
C ALA A 177 6.32 8.93 6.12
N VAL A 178 5.09 9.47 6.18
CA VAL A 178 4.83 10.91 5.95
C VAL A 178 5.52 11.78 6.99
N LEU A 179 5.49 11.37 8.25
CA LEU A 179 6.23 12.04 9.33
C LEU A 179 7.74 12.01 9.10
N GLY A 180 8.29 10.88 8.68
CA GLY A 180 9.72 10.75 8.34
C GLY A 180 10.13 11.72 7.23
N VAL A 181 9.32 11.85 6.18
CA VAL A 181 9.52 12.83 5.11
C VAL A 181 9.41 14.27 5.65
N GLY A 182 8.42 14.54 6.50
CA GLY A 182 8.25 15.84 7.15
C GLY A 182 9.45 16.21 8.03
N LEU A 183 9.98 15.27 8.81
CA LEU A 183 11.17 15.46 9.64
C LEU A 183 12.43 15.77 8.80
N ALA A 184 12.59 15.09 7.67
CA ALA A 184 13.69 15.35 6.75
C ALA A 184 13.65 16.77 6.15
N ARG A 185 12.46 17.39 6.06
CA ARG A 185 12.26 18.78 5.63
C ARG A 185 12.43 19.80 6.76
N GLY A 186 12.46 19.34 8.00
CA GLY A 186 12.52 20.16 9.20
C GLY A 186 11.22 20.07 10.04
N ILE A 187 11.36 20.12 11.36
CA ILE A 187 10.25 19.98 12.32
C ILE A 187 9.13 21.00 12.07
N ALA A 188 9.46 22.20 11.62
CA ALA A 188 8.50 23.25 11.31
C ALA A 188 7.54 22.90 10.15
N ALA A 189 7.87 21.91 9.33
CA ALA A 189 7.03 21.45 8.23
C ALA A 189 5.92 20.48 8.68
N ILE A 190 5.89 20.08 9.95
CA ILE A 190 4.95 19.08 10.48
C ILE A 190 3.87 19.76 11.32
N ASN A 191 2.62 19.42 11.04
CA ASN A 191 1.49 19.81 11.87
C ASN A 191 1.30 18.82 13.04
N LEU A 192 1.94 19.10 14.18
CA LEU A 192 1.90 18.25 15.35
C LEU A 192 0.48 18.13 15.95
N GLN A 193 -0.41 19.09 15.69
CA GLN A 193 -1.78 19.02 16.19
C GLN A 193 -2.58 17.91 15.49
N ILE A 194 -2.39 17.76 14.19
CA ILE A 194 -3.04 16.68 13.44
C ILE A 194 -2.43 15.31 13.80
N VAL A 195 -1.11 15.26 13.99
CA VAL A 195 -0.44 14.01 14.42
C VAL A 195 -0.96 13.49 15.76
N ARG A 196 -1.38 14.37 16.66
CA ARG A 196 -1.97 13.97 17.96
C ARG A 196 -3.39 13.43 17.85
N THR A 197 -4.10 13.70 16.75
CA THR A 197 -5.49 13.29 16.54
C THR A 197 -5.63 12.02 15.68
N ILE A 198 -4.55 11.57 15.06
CA ILE A 198 -4.47 10.32 14.33
C ILE A 198 -4.02 9.18 15.26
#